data_782da6e0ed6abea16f51476d4a5022d3
#
_entry.id   782da6e0ed6abea16f51476d4a5022d3
#
_cell.length_a   1.000
_cell.length_b   1.000
_cell.length_c   1.000
_cell.angle_alpha   90.00
_cell.angle_beta   90.00
_cell.angle_gamma   90.00
#
_symmetry.space_group_name_H-M   'P 1'
#
loop_
_entity.id
_entity.type
_entity.pdbx_description
1 polymer ?
#
loop_
_entity_poly.entity_id
_entity_poly.type
_entity_poly.pdbx_seq_one_letter_code
_entity_poly.pdbx_strand_id
1 'polypeptide(L)'
;MSTRLIHIAPELPPTVGGVADYTAILSRRLVEVSDGTVEPVLMHAGNQPAEAIDVPFPVEDLSGECSATALARVTERLAAEGDGRAVVLLEYSGYGYASRGVPLWLVRGLESACRGAGVPLVTTFHEISASGPIWSSAFWLSPLQTWIARRIAQYSAGLMTTHPTGAETLGQFAGEGTPVEVCPVFSNVGEPEVRPAFDDRSPQAVIFGGGGTKTALYGTHRDATQAALGRWGIDVVVDVGPPTAAEPEALDTRIDVRGLQPASVISDLLLKARIGLLHYPVAYATKSGILAAYMAHGVVPVLVAPEPLDGRLEAGTHFATSAESSDDAELSIGSRIGRTATDWYDRHAHSRHAATSACSLLERAMDTALLASTTPSAR
;
A
#
# COMPACT_ATOMS: atom_id res chain seq x y z
N MET A 1 -26.24 -13.53 -4.82
CA MET A 1 -25.86 -13.26 -6.24
C MET A 1 -24.43 -12.79 -6.21
N SER A 2 -23.56 -13.37 -7.02
CA SER A 2 -22.16 -12.98 -7.07
C SER A 2 -21.97 -11.64 -7.80
N THR A 3 -20.88 -10.94 -7.46
CA THR A 3 -20.48 -9.67 -8.08
C THR A 3 -19.12 -9.85 -8.71
N ARG A 4 -19.01 -9.62 -10.01
CA ARG A 4 -17.76 -9.63 -10.75
C ARG A 4 -16.96 -8.38 -10.37
N LEU A 5 -15.83 -8.57 -9.71
CA LEU A 5 -14.90 -7.50 -9.40
C LEU A 5 -13.78 -7.46 -10.44
N ILE A 6 -13.73 -6.40 -11.24
CA ILE A 6 -12.63 -6.13 -12.17
C ILE A 6 -11.61 -5.29 -11.43
N HIS A 7 -10.56 -5.93 -10.88
CA HIS A 7 -9.56 -5.28 -10.05
C HIS A 7 -8.34 -4.91 -10.90
N ILE A 8 -8.22 -3.63 -11.24
CA ILE A 8 -7.18 -3.11 -12.15
C ILE A 8 -5.98 -2.63 -11.34
N ALA A 9 -4.81 -3.16 -11.64
CA ALA A 9 -3.57 -2.80 -10.99
C ALA A 9 -2.42 -2.61 -12.01
N PRO A 10 -1.44 -1.73 -11.71
CA PRO A 10 -0.28 -1.55 -12.57
C PRO A 10 0.75 -2.66 -12.42
N GLU A 11 0.70 -3.40 -11.32
CA GLU A 11 1.64 -4.46 -10.97
C GLU A 11 0.90 -5.58 -10.25
N LEU A 12 1.32 -6.82 -10.50
CA LEU A 12 0.84 -8.01 -9.80
C LEU A 12 2.03 -8.89 -9.39
N PRO A 13 1.91 -9.72 -8.34
CA PRO A 13 2.94 -10.68 -7.99
C PRO A 13 3.30 -11.60 -9.18
N PRO A 14 4.57 -11.99 -9.35
CA PRO A 14 5.68 -11.89 -8.40
C PRO A 14 6.47 -10.57 -8.47
N THR A 15 5.98 -9.55 -9.17
CA THR A 15 6.63 -8.23 -9.16
C THR A 15 6.75 -7.72 -7.73
N VAL A 16 7.98 -7.42 -7.30
CA VAL A 16 8.24 -6.88 -5.97
C VAL A 16 7.82 -5.41 -5.93
N GLY A 17 6.66 -5.14 -5.36
CA GLY A 17 6.11 -3.79 -5.30
C GLY A 17 4.97 -3.66 -4.28
N GLY A 18 4.88 -2.50 -3.65
CA GLY A 18 3.85 -2.25 -2.63
C GLY A 18 2.43 -2.36 -3.17
N VAL A 19 2.19 -1.96 -4.43
CA VAL A 19 0.87 -2.02 -5.07
C VAL A 19 0.54 -3.45 -5.51
N ALA A 20 1.54 -4.21 -5.98
CA ALA A 20 1.35 -5.61 -6.38
C ALA A 20 0.85 -6.47 -5.21
N ASP A 21 1.58 -6.44 -4.09
CA ASP A 21 1.22 -7.17 -2.88
C ASP A 21 -0.12 -6.68 -2.32
N TYR A 22 -0.32 -5.35 -2.29
CA TYR A 22 -1.57 -4.73 -1.83
C TYR A 22 -2.77 -5.27 -2.61
N THR A 23 -2.71 -5.27 -3.94
CA THR A 23 -3.78 -5.74 -4.82
C THR A 23 -4.13 -7.20 -4.55
N ALA A 24 -3.12 -8.07 -4.47
CA ALA A 24 -3.32 -9.50 -4.25
C ALA A 24 -3.94 -9.80 -2.86
N ILE A 25 -3.44 -9.11 -1.81
CA ILE A 25 -3.95 -9.27 -0.44
C ILE A 25 -5.37 -8.71 -0.34
N LEU A 26 -5.61 -7.51 -0.86
CA LEU A 26 -6.95 -6.90 -0.83
C LEU A 26 -7.97 -7.76 -1.56
N SER A 27 -7.64 -8.30 -2.74
CA SER A 27 -8.54 -9.21 -3.48
C SER A 27 -8.92 -10.44 -2.67
N ARG A 28 -7.94 -11.07 -1.99
CA ARG A 28 -8.18 -12.22 -1.12
C ARG A 28 -9.09 -11.85 0.07
N ARG A 29 -8.81 -10.72 0.71
CA ARG A 29 -9.62 -10.22 1.83
C ARG A 29 -11.03 -9.83 1.42
N LEU A 30 -11.21 -9.29 0.21
CA LEU A 30 -12.55 -8.99 -0.34
C LEU A 30 -13.39 -10.26 -0.50
N VAL A 31 -12.81 -11.36 -0.98
CA VAL A 31 -13.50 -12.66 -1.02
C VAL A 31 -13.89 -13.12 0.38
N GLU A 32 -12.98 -12.99 1.36
CA GLU A 32 -13.24 -13.41 2.75
C GLU A 32 -14.35 -12.56 3.41
N VAL A 33 -14.29 -11.23 3.34
CA VAL A 33 -15.28 -10.35 4.01
C VAL A 33 -16.64 -10.34 3.33
N SER A 34 -16.71 -10.75 2.06
CA SER A 34 -17.96 -10.86 1.30
C SER A 34 -18.57 -12.26 1.34
N ASP A 35 -18.02 -13.18 2.15
CA ASP A 35 -18.41 -14.59 2.17
C ASP A 35 -18.44 -15.23 0.76
N GLY A 36 -17.47 -14.88 -0.08
CA GLY A 36 -17.35 -15.38 -1.45
C GLY A 36 -18.33 -14.79 -2.46
N THR A 37 -19.07 -13.76 -2.12
CA THR A 37 -20.01 -13.12 -3.08
C THR A 37 -19.29 -12.17 -4.04
N VAL A 38 -18.09 -11.69 -3.72
CA VAL A 38 -17.23 -10.93 -4.63
C VAL A 38 -16.26 -11.89 -5.33
N GLU A 39 -16.26 -11.86 -6.66
CA GLU A 39 -15.43 -12.70 -7.53
C GLU A 39 -14.39 -11.84 -8.27
N PRO A 40 -13.16 -11.74 -7.76
CA PRO A 40 -12.11 -10.94 -8.40
C PRO A 40 -11.63 -11.56 -9.73
N VAL A 41 -11.49 -10.71 -10.74
CA VAL A 41 -10.66 -10.92 -11.93
C VAL A 41 -9.62 -9.81 -11.91
N LEU A 42 -8.34 -10.15 -11.82
CA LEU A 42 -7.26 -9.17 -11.76
C LEU A 42 -6.91 -8.73 -13.18
N MET A 43 -6.79 -7.42 -13.39
CA MET A 43 -6.37 -6.86 -14.67
C MET A 43 -5.02 -6.18 -14.48
N HIS A 44 -3.96 -6.81 -15.02
CA HIS A 44 -2.64 -6.20 -15.06
C HIS A 44 -2.57 -5.20 -16.22
N ALA A 45 -2.41 -3.93 -15.89
CA ALA A 45 -2.44 -2.83 -16.87
C ALA A 45 -1.22 -1.89 -16.72
N GLY A 46 -0.09 -2.41 -16.23
CA GLY A 46 1.15 -1.67 -16.05
C GLY A 46 1.93 -1.45 -17.33
N ASN A 47 2.90 -0.55 -17.26
CA ASN A 47 3.77 -0.21 -18.38
C ASN A 47 4.97 -1.19 -18.55
N GLN A 48 5.08 -2.18 -17.69
CA GLN A 48 6.10 -3.24 -17.75
C GLN A 48 5.40 -4.58 -17.94
N PRO A 49 5.84 -5.42 -18.89
CA PRO A 49 5.31 -6.75 -19.03
C PRO A 49 5.61 -7.60 -17.79
N ALA A 50 4.63 -8.37 -17.33
CA ALA A 50 4.85 -9.37 -16.31
C ALA A 50 5.41 -10.66 -16.94
N GLU A 51 6.52 -11.17 -16.44
CA GLU A 51 7.10 -12.43 -16.94
C GLU A 51 6.22 -13.65 -16.60
N ALA A 52 5.67 -13.67 -15.39
CA ALA A 52 4.72 -14.66 -14.92
C ALA A 52 3.92 -14.04 -13.76
N ILE A 53 2.59 -14.06 -13.86
CA ILE A 53 1.73 -13.56 -12.77
C ILE A 53 1.37 -14.76 -11.89
N ASP A 54 1.66 -14.65 -10.59
CA ASP A 54 1.41 -15.69 -9.58
C ASP A 54 0.38 -15.20 -8.55
N VAL A 55 -0.88 -15.37 -8.90
CA VAL A 55 -2.04 -15.02 -8.04
C VAL A 55 -3.12 -16.09 -8.17
N PRO A 56 -3.91 -16.35 -7.10
CA PRO A 56 -4.96 -17.38 -7.11
C PRO A 56 -6.28 -16.91 -7.75
N PHE A 57 -6.22 -15.99 -8.70
CA PHE A 57 -7.39 -15.40 -9.36
C PHE A 57 -7.21 -15.42 -10.88
N PRO A 58 -8.32 -15.42 -11.66
CA PRO A 58 -8.23 -15.17 -13.09
C PRO A 58 -7.55 -13.84 -13.40
N VAL A 59 -6.71 -13.81 -14.44
CA VAL A 59 -5.91 -12.64 -14.81
C VAL A 59 -6.16 -12.26 -16.27
N GLU A 60 -6.35 -10.98 -16.51
CA GLU A 60 -6.27 -10.33 -17.82
C GLU A 60 -5.02 -9.47 -17.89
N ASP A 61 -4.12 -9.76 -18.80
CA ASP A 61 -2.87 -9.02 -18.97
C ASP A 61 -2.96 -8.05 -20.15
N LEU A 62 -2.94 -6.75 -19.86
CA LEU A 62 -2.92 -5.66 -20.84
C LEU A 62 -1.53 -5.03 -21.01
N SER A 63 -0.49 -5.50 -20.32
CA SER A 63 0.83 -4.85 -20.31
C SER A 63 1.47 -4.70 -21.70
N GLY A 64 1.16 -5.62 -22.61
CA GLY A 64 1.58 -5.53 -24.03
C GLY A 64 0.74 -4.60 -24.90
N GLU A 65 -0.43 -4.16 -24.44
CA GLU A 65 -1.43 -3.39 -25.21
C GLU A 65 -2.11 -2.30 -24.37
N CYS A 66 -1.35 -1.59 -23.53
CA CYS A 66 -1.88 -0.52 -22.68
C CYS A 66 -2.46 0.64 -23.50
N SER A 67 -3.73 0.51 -23.87
CA SER A 67 -4.49 1.52 -24.63
C SER A 67 -5.89 1.72 -24.07
N ALA A 68 -6.47 2.90 -24.36
CA ALA A 68 -7.84 3.20 -23.95
C ALA A 68 -8.85 2.21 -24.52
N THR A 69 -8.66 1.80 -25.77
CA THR A 69 -9.56 0.86 -26.47
C THR A 69 -9.46 -0.55 -25.89
N ALA A 70 -8.24 -1.03 -25.57
CA ALA A 70 -8.05 -2.35 -24.97
C ALA A 70 -8.67 -2.40 -23.57
N LEU A 71 -8.42 -1.38 -22.73
CA LEU A 71 -8.99 -1.28 -21.40
C LEU A 71 -10.53 -1.29 -21.45
N ALA A 72 -11.14 -0.43 -22.27
CA ALA A 72 -12.59 -0.38 -22.39
C ALA A 72 -13.18 -1.71 -22.85
N ARG A 73 -12.65 -2.27 -23.95
CA ARG A 73 -13.11 -3.55 -24.52
C ARG A 73 -13.05 -4.70 -23.51
N VAL A 74 -11.94 -4.84 -22.77
CA VAL A 74 -11.78 -5.93 -21.78
C VAL A 74 -12.70 -5.70 -20.59
N THR A 75 -12.81 -4.46 -20.10
CA THR A 75 -13.72 -4.13 -18.99
C THR A 75 -15.17 -4.39 -19.35
N GLU A 76 -15.62 -3.98 -20.54
CA GLU A 76 -16.98 -4.23 -21.02
C GLU A 76 -17.28 -5.73 -21.21
N ARG A 77 -16.33 -6.50 -21.74
CA ARG A 77 -16.46 -7.95 -21.86
C ARG A 77 -16.61 -8.62 -20.49
N LEU A 78 -15.72 -8.31 -19.55
CA LEU A 78 -15.77 -8.88 -18.19
C LEU A 78 -17.05 -8.48 -17.45
N ALA A 79 -17.53 -7.24 -17.66
CA ALA A 79 -18.78 -6.79 -17.08
C ALA A 79 -19.99 -7.55 -17.65
N ALA A 80 -20.00 -7.83 -18.95
CA ALA A 80 -21.06 -8.63 -19.58
C ALA A 80 -21.06 -10.09 -19.08
N GLU A 81 -19.90 -10.67 -18.80
CA GLU A 81 -19.77 -12.01 -18.23
C GLU A 81 -20.26 -12.09 -16.75
N GLY A 82 -20.39 -10.95 -16.06
CA GLY A 82 -20.86 -10.83 -14.68
C GLY A 82 -22.38 -10.72 -14.52
N ASP A 83 -23.18 -11.11 -15.50
CA ASP A 83 -24.65 -11.09 -15.48
C ASP A 83 -25.24 -9.71 -15.05
N GLY A 84 -24.58 -8.63 -15.45
CA GLY A 84 -24.97 -7.26 -15.12
C GLY A 84 -24.62 -6.79 -13.69
N ARG A 85 -23.89 -7.58 -12.93
CA ARG A 85 -23.36 -7.22 -11.61
C ARG A 85 -21.84 -7.18 -11.65
N ALA A 86 -21.30 -6.14 -12.20
CA ALA A 86 -19.86 -5.92 -12.28
C ALA A 86 -19.49 -4.53 -11.74
N VAL A 87 -18.32 -4.42 -11.15
CA VAL A 87 -17.75 -3.19 -10.63
C VAL A 87 -16.24 -3.19 -10.83
N VAL A 88 -15.67 -2.02 -11.13
CA VAL A 88 -14.22 -1.82 -11.25
C VAL A 88 -13.68 -1.31 -9.93
N LEU A 89 -12.60 -1.93 -9.44
CA LEU A 89 -11.72 -1.38 -8.42
C LEU A 89 -10.37 -1.06 -9.08
N LEU A 90 -9.96 0.20 -9.03
CA LEU A 90 -8.70 0.67 -9.60
C LEU A 90 -7.68 0.96 -8.51
N GLU A 91 -6.51 0.35 -8.57
CA GLU A 91 -5.35 0.69 -7.74
C GLU A 91 -4.52 1.76 -8.47
N TYR A 92 -4.78 3.04 -8.16
CA TYR A 92 -4.15 4.14 -8.88
C TYR A 92 -2.79 4.53 -8.31
N SER A 93 -1.75 4.38 -9.13
CA SER A 93 -0.42 4.97 -8.99
C SER A 93 0.04 5.43 -10.37
N GLY A 94 0.16 6.73 -10.58
CA GLY A 94 0.41 7.30 -11.92
C GLY A 94 1.65 6.71 -12.62
N TYR A 95 2.73 6.51 -11.86
CA TYR A 95 4.00 5.97 -12.39
C TYR A 95 3.93 4.47 -12.73
N GLY A 96 3.05 3.72 -12.12
CA GLY A 96 2.84 2.32 -12.47
C GLY A 96 2.21 2.15 -13.86
N TYR A 97 1.35 3.09 -14.27
CA TYR A 97 0.67 3.05 -15.57
C TYR A 97 1.39 3.80 -16.69
N ALA A 98 2.31 4.70 -16.37
CA ALA A 98 3.10 5.44 -17.36
C ALA A 98 4.42 5.90 -16.76
N SER A 99 5.51 5.79 -17.52
CA SER A 99 6.90 6.09 -17.08
C SER A 99 7.11 7.51 -16.54
N ARG A 100 6.22 8.46 -16.87
CA ARG A 100 6.22 9.85 -16.35
C ARG A 100 5.03 10.17 -15.46
N GLY A 101 4.29 9.15 -15.01
CA GLY A 101 3.11 9.32 -14.16
C GLY A 101 1.93 10.01 -14.87
N VAL A 102 1.84 9.94 -16.20
CA VAL A 102 0.83 10.64 -17.02
C VAL A 102 0.07 9.64 -17.90
N PRO A 103 -0.74 8.72 -17.33
CA PRO A 103 -1.46 7.70 -18.07
C PRO A 103 -2.76 8.23 -18.70
N LEU A 104 -2.69 9.04 -19.74
CA LEU A 104 -3.87 9.58 -20.43
C LEU A 104 -4.75 8.48 -21.06
N TRP A 105 -4.13 7.37 -21.48
CA TRP A 105 -4.85 6.23 -22.02
C TRP A 105 -5.77 5.59 -20.97
N LEU A 106 -5.33 5.52 -19.70
CA LEU A 106 -6.10 4.98 -18.58
C LEU A 106 -7.37 5.83 -18.36
N VAL A 107 -7.22 7.16 -18.28
CA VAL A 107 -8.36 8.08 -18.12
C VAL A 107 -9.40 7.89 -19.22
N ARG A 108 -8.95 7.83 -20.48
CA ARG A 108 -9.86 7.66 -21.63
C ARG A 108 -10.53 6.28 -21.63
N GLY A 109 -9.79 5.24 -21.27
CA GLY A 109 -10.34 3.88 -21.17
C GLY A 109 -11.39 3.75 -20.06
N LEU A 110 -11.12 4.31 -18.89
CA LEU A 110 -12.08 4.37 -17.79
C LEU A 110 -13.30 5.23 -18.13
N GLU A 111 -13.11 6.35 -18.82
CA GLU A 111 -14.23 7.17 -19.30
C GLU A 111 -15.16 6.37 -20.23
N SER A 112 -14.59 5.62 -21.16
CA SER A 112 -15.36 4.76 -22.07
C SER A 112 -16.08 3.64 -21.31
N ALA A 113 -15.37 2.85 -20.52
CA ALA A 113 -15.92 1.70 -19.83
C ALA A 113 -16.89 2.08 -18.71
N CYS A 114 -16.53 3.05 -17.88
CA CYS A 114 -17.31 3.36 -16.68
C CYS A 114 -18.46 4.34 -16.96
N ARG A 115 -18.22 5.37 -17.78
CA ARG A 115 -19.28 6.32 -18.14
C ARG A 115 -20.06 5.92 -19.40
N GLY A 116 -19.37 5.36 -20.41
CA GLY A 116 -20.00 4.95 -21.66
C GLY A 116 -20.82 3.67 -21.50
N ALA A 117 -20.26 2.62 -20.91
CA ALA A 117 -20.92 1.35 -20.68
C ALA A 117 -21.61 1.22 -19.31
N GLY A 118 -21.50 2.23 -18.44
CA GLY A 118 -22.17 2.26 -17.14
C GLY A 118 -21.61 1.33 -16.07
N VAL A 119 -20.37 0.85 -16.22
CA VAL A 119 -19.73 0.01 -15.20
C VAL A 119 -19.25 0.89 -14.02
N PRO A 120 -19.72 0.66 -12.78
CA PRO A 120 -19.33 1.48 -11.63
C PRO A 120 -17.82 1.37 -11.37
N LEU A 121 -17.20 2.47 -10.91
CA LEU A 121 -15.79 2.57 -10.58
C LEU A 121 -15.60 2.97 -9.12
N VAL A 122 -14.76 2.24 -8.39
CA VAL A 122 -14.17 2.63 -7.11
C VAL A 122 -12.66 2.72 -7.32
N THR A 123 -12.02 3.73 -6.72
CA THR A 123 -10.56 3.93 -6.91
C THR A 123 -9.84 4.06 -5.57
N THR A 124 -8.78 3.26 -5.39
CA THR A 124 -7.78 3.44 -4.33
C THR A 124 -6.64 4.31 -4.86
N PHE A 125 -6.40 5.45 -4.24
CA PHE A 125 -5.30 6.34 -4.58
C PHE A 125 -4.09 6.09 -3.68
N HIS A 126 -3.06 5.42 -4.20
CA HIS A 126 -1.76 5.28 -3.53
C HIS A 126 -0.96 6.56 -3.63
N GLU A 127 -1.08 7.27 -4.77
CA GLU A 127 -0.48 8.56 -5.03
C GLU A 127 -1.45 9.42 -5.84
N ILE A 128 -1.50 10.73 -5.56
CA ILE A 128 -2.32 11.69 -6.33
C ILE A 128 -1.48 12.33 -7.42
N SER A 129 -0.32 12.86 -7.03
CA SER A 129 0.67 13.46 -7.94
C SER A 129 2.04 13.41 -7.29
N ALA A 130 3.09 13.41 -8.11
CA ALA A 130 4.45 13.53 -7.61
C ALA A 130 4.75 14.98 -7.24
N SER A 131 5.58 15.14 -6.21
CA SER A 131 6.21 16.40 -5.85
C SER A 131 7.72 16.31 -6.09
N GLY A 132 8.36 17.42 -6.44
CA GLY A 132 9.80 17.46 -6.64
C GLY A 132 10.30 18.88 -6.80
N PRO A 133 11.63 19.07 -6.77
CA PRO A 133 12.21 20.38 -6.98
C PRO A 133 11.94 20.89 -8.41
N ILE A 134 12.01 22.21 -8.60
CA ILE A 134 11.65 22.88 -9.85
C ILE A 134 12.45 22.42 -11.09
N TRP A 135 13.60 21.78 -10.90
CA TRP A 135 14.41 21.20 -11.98
C TRP A 135 14.04 19.74 -12.32
N SER A 136 13.08 19.15 -11.61
CA SER A 136 12.64 17.77 -11.85
C SER A 136 11.46 17.72 -12.83
N SER A 137 11.36 16.63 -13.58
CA SER A 137 10.18 16.36 -14.42
C SER A 137 8.91 16.18 -13.57
N ALA A 138 9.03 15.72 -12.33
CA ALA A 138 7.94 15.59 -11.39
C ALA A 138 7.26 16.94 -11.11
N PHE A 139 8.03 18.03 -10.93
CA PHE A 139 7.48 19.36 -10.73
C PHE A 139 6.65 19.83 -11.92
N TRP A 140 7.21 19.72 -13.14
CA TRP A 140 6.54 20.23 -14.35
C TRP A 140 5.34 19.39 -14.79
N LEU A 141 5.32 18.10 -14.47
CA LEU A 141 4.21 17.20 -14.80
C LEU A 141 3.15 17.13 -13.70
N SER A 142 3.44 17.62 -12.50
CA SER A 142 2.50 17.58 -11.37
C SER A 142 1.11 18.18 -11.69
N PRO A 143 0.97 19.30 -12.41
CA PRO A 143 -0.36 19.81 -12.77
C PRO A 143 -1.15 18.85 -13.65
N LEU A 144 -0.48 18.16 -14.58
CA LEU A 144 -1.12 17.19 -15.46
C LEU A 144 -1.47 15.89 -14.70
N GLN A 145 -0.59 15.44 -13.82
CA GLN A 145 -0.86 14.29 -12.92
C GLN A 145 -2.05 14.60 -12.02
N THR A 146 -2.11 15.80 -11.44
CA THR A 146 -3.24 16.27 -10.62
C THR A 146 -4.54 16.32 -11.43
N TRP A 147 -4.48 16.78 -12.67
CA TRP A 147 -5.64 16.79 -13.57
C TRP A 147 -6.14 15.36 -13.84
N ILE A 148 -5.23 14.40 -14.10
CA ILE A 148 -5.57 12.99 -14.29
C ILE A 148 -6.24 12.41 -13.02
N ALA A 149 -5.63 12.61 -11.85
CA ALA A 149 -6.19 12.15 -10.58
C ALA A 149 -7.59 12.73 -10.34
N ARG A 150 -7.78 14.03 -10.62
CA ARG A 150 -9.10 14.69 -10.54
C ARG A 150 -10.11 14.05 -11.49
N ARG A 151 -9.73 13.76 -12.75
CA ARG A 151 -10.64 13.12 -13.70
C ARG A 151 -11.06 11.71 -13.26
N ILE A 152 -10.12 10.92 -12.76
CA ILE A 152 -10.42 9.58 -12.22
C ILE A 152 -11.33 9.69 -11.00
N ALA A 153 -11.04 10.60 -10.06
CA ALA A 153 -11.88 10.83 -8.89
C ALA A 153 -13.32 11.23 -9.26
N GLN A 154 -13.49 12.06 -10.30
CA GLN A 154 -14.83 12.46 -10.82
C GLN A 154 -15.60 11.31 -11.48
N TYR A 155 -14.93 10.26 -11.95
CA TYR A 155 -15.58 9.08 -12.51
C TYR A 155 -15.91 8.03 -11.46
N SER A 156 -15.27 8.12 -10.28
CA SER A 156 -15.41 7.15 -9.22
C SER A 156 -16.66 7.40 -8.37
N ALA A 157 -17.41 6.34 -8.10
CA ALA A 157 -18.54 6.34 -7.18
C ALA A 157 -18.11 6.23 -5.71
N GLY A 158 -16.85 5.87 -5.46
CA GLY A 158 -16.21 5.81 -4.16
C GLY A 158 -14.69 5.89 -4.27
N LEU A 159 -14.06 6.44 -3.26
CA LEU A 159 -12.63 6.70 -3.23
C LEU A 159 -11.99 6.15 -1.96
N MET A 160 -10.81 5.60 -2.09
CA MET A 160 -9.96 5.19 -0.97
C MET A 160 -8.59 5.86 -1.07
N THR A 161 -7.99 6.14 0.07
CA THR A 161 -6.59 6.61 0.15
C THR A 161 -5.98 6.17 1.47
N THR A 162 -4.65 6.19 1.53
CA THR A 162 -3.90 5.73 2.70
C THR A 162 -3.58 6.84 3.72
N HIS A 163 -3.93 8.09 3.39
CA HIS A 163 -3.53 9.25 4.19
C HIS A 163 -4.63 10.33 4.25
N PRO A 164 -4.85 10.97 5.43
CA PRO A 164 -5.90 12.00 5.60
C PRO A 164 -5.80 13.19 4.64
N THR A 165 -4.59 13.74 4.43
CA THR A 165 -4.38 14.84 3.48
C THR A 165 -4.76 14.45 2.04
N GLY A 166 -4.55 13.17 1.69
CA GLY A 166 -5.03 12.61 0.44
C GLY A 166 -6.56 12.64 0.35
N ALA A 167 -7.24 12.29 1.45
CA ALA A 167 -8.71 12.31 1.49
C ALA A 167 -9.28 13.72 1.36
N GLU A 168 -8.68 14.72 2.00
CA GLU A 168 -9.06 16.12 1.83
C GLU A 168 -8.94 16.57 0.37
N THR A 169 -7.82 16.24 -0.28
CA THR A 169 -7.58 16.56 -1.69
C THR A 169 -8.57 15.83 -2.61
N LEU A 170 -8.81 14.56 -2.37
CA LEU A 170 -9.75 13.76 -3.15
C LEU A 170 -11.19 14.23 -2.96
N GLY A 171 -11.57 14.65 -1.74
CA GLY A 171 -12.87 15.25 -1.47
C GLY A 171 -13.13 16.52 -2.28
N GLN A 172 -12.06 17.32 -2.56
CA GLN A 172 -12.15 18.49 -3.43
C GLN A 172 -12.23 18.13 -4.94
N PHE A 173 -11.77 16.94 -5.32
CA PHE A 173 -11.76 16.47 -6.70
C PHE A 173 -13.04 15.74 -7.07
N ALA A 174 -13.58 15.00 -6.13
CA ALA A 174 -14.74 14.13 -6.28
C ALA A 174 -16.04 14.91 -6.59
N GLY A 175 -17.03 14.18 -7.08
CA GLY A 175 -18.40 14.70 -7.18
C GLY A 175 -19.04 14.87 -5.80
N GLU A 176 -20.08 15.69 -5.74
CA GLU A 176 -20.85 15.90 -4.50
C GLU A 176 -21.43 14.56 -4.00
N GLY A 177 -21.23 14.27 -2.71
CA GLY A 177 -21.71 13.03 -2.08
C GLY A 177 -20.87 11.78 -2.33
N THR A 178 -19.76 11.86 -3.09
CA THR A 178 -18.83 10.72 -3.28
C THR A 178 -18.10 10.43 -1.97
N PRO A 179 -18.22 9.21 -1.39
CA PRO A 179 -17.52 8.85 -0.17
C PRO A 179 -16.01 8.72 -0.39
N VAL A 180 -15.23 9.18 0.59
CA VAL A 180 -13.76 9.06 0.62
C VAL A 180 -13.34 8.40 1.91
N GLU A 181 -12.79 7.19 1.81
CA GLU A 181 -12.32 6.40 2.95
C GLU A 181 -10.80 6.49 3.12
N VAL A 182 -10.36 6.60 4.37
CA VAL A 182 -8.93 6.59 4.73
C VAL A 182 -8.57 5.25 5.34
N CYS A 183 -7.86 4.43 4.56
CA CYS A 183 -7.40 3.12 4.97
C CYS A 183 -5.85 3.13 4.98
N PRO A 184 -5.19 3.15 6.14
CA PRO A 184 -3.74 2.99 6.21
C PRO A 184 -3.28 1.73 5.49
N VAL A 185 -2.06 1.74 4.96
CA VAL A 185 -1.49 0.57 4.28
C VAL A 185 -1.32 -0.57 5.29
N PHE A 186 -1.74 -1.77 4.91
CA PHE A 186 -1.55 -2.98 5.70
C PHE A 186 -0.22 -3.68 5.38
N SER A 187 0.14 -4.66 6.20
CA SER A 187 1.34 -5.48 6.03
C SER A 187 1.29 -6.28 4.71
N ASN A 188 2.35 -6.19 3.94
CA ASN A 188 2.51 -6.98 2.71
C ASN A 188 3.22 -8.33 2.92
N VAL A 189 3.63 -8.65 4.14
CA VAL A 189 4.33 -9.90 4.48
C VAL A 189 3.55 -10.78 5.44
N GLY A 190 2.26 -10.52 5.59
CA GLY A 190 1.35 -11.30 6.42
C GLY A 190 0.90 -10.57 7.69
N GLU A 191 -0.06 -11.16 8.35
CA GLU A 191 -0.71 -10.66 9.58
C GLU A 191 -0.86 -11.86 10.53
N PRO A 192 0.19 -12.19 11.32
CA PRO A 192 0.19 -13.36 12.18
C PRO A 192 -0.81 -13.21 13.32
N GLU A 193 -1.58 -14.28 13.59
CA GLU A 193 -2.52 -14.33 14.72
C GLU A 193 -1.80 -14.40 16.06
N VAL A 194 -0.65 -15.09 16.10
CA VAL A 194 0.15 -15.27 17.31
C VAL A 194 1.45 -14.49 17.17
N ARG A 195 1.72 -13.64 18.14
CA ARG A 195 2.92 -12.80 18.19
C ARG A 195 3.67 -13.06 19.50
N PRO A 196 4.97 -13.40 19.46
CA PRO A 196 5.78 -13.54 20.66
C PRO A 196 5.80 -12.25 21.48
N ALA A 197 5.85 -12.36 22.80
CA ALA A 197 6.10 -11.22 23.67
C ALA A 197 7.47 -10.60 23.39
N PHE A 198 7.65 -9.32 23.66
CA PHE A 198 8.91 -8.63 23.36
C PHE A 198 10.12 -9.30 24.03
N ASP A 199 9.96 -9.75 25.28
CA ASP A 199 11.02 -10.36 26.07
C ASP A 199 11.40 -11.78 25.57
N ASP A 200 10.51 -12.45 24.86
CA ASP A 200 10.76 -13.76 24.23
C ASP A 200 11.50 -13.66 22.88
N ARG A 201 11.71 -12.45 22.38
CA ARG A 201 12.35 -12.21 21.09
C ARG A 201 13.87 -12.19 21.19
N SER A 202 14.51 -12.63 20.12
CA SER A 202 15.99 -12.55 20.01
C SER A 202 16.47 -11.11 19.96
N PRO A 203 17.68 -10.79 20.46
CA PRO A 203 18.31 -9.47 20.34
C PRO A 203 18.74 -9.19 18.89
N GLN A 204 17.75 -9.17 18.01
CA GLN A 204 17.88 -9.05 16.56
C GLN A 204 17.09 -7.85 16.08
N ALA A 205 17.70 -7.09 15.15
CA ALA A 205 17.02 -6.10 14.35
C ALA A 205 16.75 -6.62 12.94
N VAL A 206 15.66 -6.17 12.32
CA VAL A 206 15.41 -6.38 10.88
C VAL A 206 15.46 -5.03 10.17
N ILE A 207 16.21 -4.98 9.06
CA ILE A 207 16.14 -3.94 8.06
C ILE A 207 15.50 -4.58 6.82
N PHE A 208 14.27 -4.17 6.54
CA PHE A 208 13.47 -4.71 5.46
C PHE A 208 13.06 -3.61 4.50
N GLY A 209 13.21 -3.83 3.19
CA GLY A 209 12.72 -2.90 2.18
C GLY A 209 13.70 -2.56 1.07
N GLY A 210 13.35 -1.51 0.31
CA GLY A 210 14.09 -1.07 -0.88
C GLY A 210 15.41 -0.33 -0.58
N GLY A 211 16.18 -0.10 -1.64
CA GLY A 211 17.52 0.50 -1.56
C GLY A 211 17.57 1.88 -0.90
N GLY A 212 16.51 2.70 -1.03
CA GLY A 212 16.50 4.06 -0.43
C GLY A 212 16.58 4.04 1.09
N THR A 213 15.78 3.22 1.77
CA THR A 213 15.83 3.05 3.23
C THR A 213 17.19 2.52 3.68
N LYS A 214 17.72 1.49 3.02
CA LYS A 214 19.01 0.91 3.34
C LYS A 214 20.16 1.90 3.14
N THR A 215 20.16 2.64 2.03
CA THR A 215 21.15 3.69 1.78
C THR A 215 21.14 4.77 2.87
N ALA A 216 19.97 5.14 3.36
CA ALA A 216 19.86 6.09 4.47
C ALA A 216 20.43 5.51 5.78
N LEU A 217 20.04 4.27 6.12
CA LEU A 217 20.44 3.62 7.38
C LEU A 217 21.94 3.29 7.44
N TYR A 218 22.53 2.79 6.37
CA TYR A 218 23.93 2.41 6.29
C TYR A 218 24.86 3.58 5.95
N GLY A 219 24.34 4.62 5.31
CA GLY A 219 25.08 5.77 4.84
C GLY A 219 24.78 7.04 5.65
N THR A 220 23.82 7.83 5.19
CA THR A 220 23.55 9.18 5.72
C THR A 220 23.28 9.20 7.24
N HIS A 221 22.62 8.16 7.76
CA HIS A 221 22.23 8.06 9.18
C HIS A 221 22.93 6.90 9.91
N ARG A 222 24.10 6.49 9.42
CA ARG A 222 24.88 5.38 9.99
C ARG A 222 25.07 5.48 11.50
N ASP A 223 25.53 6.64 11.99
CA ASP A 223 25.83 6.82 13.39
C ASP A 223 24.57 6.75 14.28
N ALA A 224 23.46 7.30 13.79
CA ALA A 224 22.17 7.20 14.45
C ALA A 224 21.63 5.77 14.44
N THR A 225 21.86 5.01 13.35
CA THR A 225 21.53 3.58 13.24
C THR A 225 22.33 2.78 14.24
N GLN A 226 23.66 2.99 14.30
CA GLN A 226 24.54 2.30 15.25
C GLN A 226 24.17 2.61 16.71
N ALA A 227 23.86 3.87 17.02
CA ALA A 227 23.39 4.27 18.34
C ALA A 227 22.08 3.57 18.73
N ALA A 228 21.14 3.45 17.79
CA ALA A 228 19.90 2.72 18.02
C ALA A 228 20.14 1.23 18.28
N LEU A 229 21.02 0.58 17.50
CA LEU A 229 21.39 -0.82 17.71
C LEU A 229 22.01 -1.07 19.09
N GLY A 230 22.95 -0.21 19.52
CA GLY A 230 23.57 -0.29 20.84
C GLY A 230 22.54 -0.13 21.95
N ARG A 231 21.64 0.86 21.84
CA ARG A 231 20.59 1.12 22.82
C ARG A 231 19.65 -0.07 23.01
N TRP A 232 19.22 -0.69 21.94
CA TRP A 232 18.29 -1.84 21.96
C TRP A 232 18.99 -3.17 22.23
N GLY A 233 20.30 -3.18 22.52
CA GLY A 233 21.08 -4.37 22.80
C GLY A 233 21.02 -5.38 21.68
N ILE A 234 21.21 -4.92 20.43
CA ILE A 234 21.10 -5.76 19.23
C ILE A 234 22.44 -6.40 18.88
N ASP A 235 22.46 -7.73 18.84
CA ASP A 235 23.63 -8.54 18.49
C ASP A 235 23.77 -8.75 16.97
N VAL A 236 22.65 -8.79 16.24
CA VAL A 236 22.64 -9.03 14.80
C VAL A 236 21.54 -8.23 14.09
N VAL A 237 21.90 -7.69 12.95
CA VAL A 237 20.95 -7.09 11.99
C VAL A 237 20.72 -8.08 10.86
N VAL A 238 19.46 -8.42 10.60
CA VAL A 238 19.06 -9.19 9.41
C VAL A 238 18.60 -8.22 8.33
N ASP A 239 19.33 -8.16 7.23
CA ASP A 239 19.05 -7.33 6.08
C ASP A 239 18.28 -8.11 5.03
N VAL A 240 17.05 -7.67 4.71
CA VAL A 240 16.16 -8.31 3.76
C VAL A 240 15.74 -7.33 2.65
N GLY A 241 15.78 -7.79 1.41
CA GLY A 241 15.38 -7.01 0.24
C GLY A 241 16.50 -6.86 -0.78
N PRO A 242 16.31 -6.05 -1.82
CA PRO A 242 17.30 -5.88 -2.87
C PRO A 242 18.61 -5.30 -2.34
N PRO A 243 19.74 -5.58 -2.98
CA PRO A 243 21.02 -5.00 -2.60
C PRO A 243 21.00 -3.48 -2.72
N THR A 244 21.84 -2.82 -1.95
CA THR A 244 22.03 -1.36 -1.96
C THR A 244 23.48 -1.05 -2.33
N ALA A 245 23.73 0.18 -2.81
CA ALA A 245 25.07 0.70 -3.04
C ALA A 245 25.77 1.11 -1.71
N ALA A 246 25.04 1.23 -0.59
CA ALA A 246 25.63 1.47 0.71
C ALA A 246 26.18 0.16 1.28
N GLU A 247 27.33 0.24 1.93
CA GLU A 247 28.03 -0.92 2.50
C GLU A 247 27.46 -1.24 3.89
N PRO A 248 26.77 -2.39 4.06
CA PRO A 248 26.27 -2.81 5.36
C PRO A 248 27.39 -2.93 6.40
N GLU A 249 28.60 -3.37 5.99
CA GLU A 249 29.80 -3.52 6.84
C GLU A 249 30.25 -2.20 7.48
N ALA A 250 29.65 -1.07 7.12
CA ALA A 250 29.89 0.20 7.79
C ALA A 250 29.42 0.23 9.27
N LEU A 251 28.49 -0.67 9.66
CA LEU A 251 28.07 -0.81 11.06
C LEU A 251 28.99 -1.75 11.84
N ASP A 252 29.17 -1.45 13.13
CA ASP A 252 29.97 -2.29 14.04
C ASP A 252 29.21 -3.55 14.51
N THR A 253 27.90 -3.61 14.28
CA THR A 253 27.05 -4.75 14.60
C THR A 253 27.09 -5.79 13.47
N ARG A 254 27.10 -7.07 13.81
CA ARG A 254 27.07 -8.16 12.82
C ARG A 254 25.83 -8.03 11.92
N ILE A 255 26.02 -8.15 10.60
CA ILE A 255 24.95 -8.09 9.63
C ILE A 255 24.84 -9.44 8.90
N ASP A 256 23.61 -9.94 8.79
CA ASP A 256 23.22 -11.14 8.04
C ASP A 256 22.40 -10.70 6.82
N VAL A 257 23.04 -10.59 5.66
CA VAL A 257 22.41 -10.16 4.41
C VAL A 257 21.72 -11.34 3.76
N ARG A 258 20.39 -11.29 3.68
CA ARG A 258 19.52 -12.36 3.13
C ARG A 258 19.07 -12.12 1.70
N GLY A 259 19.21 -10.90 1.18
CA GLY A 259 18.69 -10.55 -0.14
C GLY A 259 17.15 -10.61 -0.21
N LEU A 260 16.62 -10.82 -1.41
CA LEU A 260 15.17 -10.99 -1.62
C LEU A 260 14.69 -12.29 -0.98
N GLN A 261 13.63 -12.23 -0.20
CA GLN A 261 13.04 -13.37 0.48
C GLN A 261 11.53 -13.43 0.24
N PRO A 262 10.91 -14.62 0.23
CA PRO A 262 9.46 -14.78 0.24
C PRO A 262 8.83 -14.13 1.47
N ALA A 263 7.58 -13.67 1.34
CA ALA A 263 6.83 -13.00 2.41
C ALA A 263 6.75 -13.84 3.70
N SER A 264 6.58 -15.17 3.58
CA SER A 264 6.56 -16.08 4.74
C SER A 264 7.88 -16.10 5.52
N VAL A 265 9.02 -16.08 4.80
CA VAL A 265 10.35 -16.02 5.43
C VAL A 265 10.56 -14.69 6.13
N ILE A 266 10.11 -13.57 5.51
CA ILE A 266 10.18 -12.25 6.14
C ILE A 266 9.32 -12.22 7.40
N SER A 267 8.10 -12.76 7.35
CA SER A 267 7.21 -12.89 8.51
C SER A 267 7.89 -13.63 9.67
N ASP A 268 8.51 -14.79 9.39
CA ASP A 268 9.25 -15.58 10.39
C ASP A 268 10.43 -14.82 11.01
N LEU A 269 11.14 -14.01 10.22
CA LEU A 269 12.23 -13.16 10.70
C LEU A 269 11.70 -12.04 11.59
N LEU A 270 10.59 -11.42 11.21
CA LEU A 270 9.94 -10.37 12.00
C LEU A 270 9.40 -10.90 13.34
N LEU A 271 8.83 -12.09 13.37
CA LEU A 271 8.36 -12.71 14.62
C LEU A 271 9.49 -12.97 15.63
N LYS A 272 10.74 -13.11 15.17
CA LYS A 272 11.91 -13.34 16.02
C LYS A 272 12.58 -12.03 16.46
N ALA A 273 12.45 -10.95 15.70
CA ALA A 273 13.16 -9.72 15.91
C ALA A 273 12.55 -8.85 17.03
N ARG A 274 13.39 -8.20 17.83
CA ARG A 274 12.97 -7.19 18.82
C ARG A 274 12.55 -5.90 18.15
N ILE A 275 13.39 -5.41 17.22
CA ILE A 275 13.17 -4.11 16.56
C ILE A 275 13.22 -4.23 15.04
N GLY A 276 12.53 -3.30 14.38
CA GLY A 276 12.64 -3.06 12.96
C GLY A 276 13.12 -1.65 12.68
N LEU A 277 14.23 -1.50 11.96
CA LEU A 277 14.80 -0.20 11.65
C LEU A 277 14.25 0.35 10.35
N LEU A 278 13.89 1.62 10.34
CA LEU A 278 13.32 2.30 9.19
C LEU A 278 13.72 3.77 9.19
N HIS A 279 14.13 4.30 8.04
CA HIS A 279 14.18 5.74 7.79
C HIS A 279 13.00 6.13 6.90
N TYR A 280 12.04 6.88 7.45
CA TYR A 280 10.83 7.26 6.75
C TYR A 280 10.22 8.54 7.34
N PRO A 281 9.65 9.46 6.53
CA PRO A 281 8.97 10.64 7.05
C PRO A 281 7.73 10.26 7.85
N VAL A 282 7.62 10.74 9.09
CA VAL A 282 6.50 10.37 9.99
C VAL A 282 5.16 10.83 9.45
N ALA A 283 5.11 11.99 8.79
CA ALA A 283 3.91 12.51 8.16
C ALA A 283 3.27 11.52 7.17
N TYR A 284 4.07 10.61 6.58
CA TYR A 284 3.61 9.59 5.64
C TYR A 284 3.68 8.17 6.20
N ALA A 285 3.88 8.01 7.50
CA ALA A 285 4.10 6.71 8.14
C ALA A 285 2.99 5.68 7.85
N THR A 286 1.72 6.13 7.76
CA THR A 286 0.57 5.27 7.40
C THR A 286 0.57 4.77 5.95
N LYS A 287 1.50 5.26 5.11
CA LYS A 287 1.74 4.77 3.74
C LYS A 287 2.83 3.70 3.66
N SER A 288 3.54 3.45 4.75
CA SER A 288 4.67 2.54 4.76
C SER A 288 4.24 1.10 5.03
N GLY A 289 4.27 0.24 4.01
CA GLY A 289 4.07 -1.21 4.16
C GLY A 289 5.11 -1.87 5.07
N ILE A 290 6.33 -1.31 5.13
CA ILE A 290 7.40 -1.80 6.03
C ILE A 290 7.03 -1.53 7.49
N LEU A 291 6.60 -0.29 7.81
CA LEU A 291 6.15 0.05 9.15
C LEU A 291 4.93 -0.79 9.55
N ALA A 292 3.98 -0.93 8.64
CA ALA A 292 2.81 -1.79 8.82
C ALA A 292 3.22 -3.24 9.12
N ALA A 293 4.23 -3.78 8.42
CA ALA A 293 4.75 -5.12 8.67
C ALA A 293 5.38 -5.24 10.07
N TYR A 294 6.17 -4.27 10.52
CA TYR A 294 6.72 -4.27 11.87
C TYR A 294 5.61 -4.27 12.92
N MET A 295 4.63 -3.38 12.79
CA MET A 295 3.50 -3.28 13.71
C MET A 295 2.63 -4.55 13.70
N ALA A 296 2.34 -5.11 12.52
CA ALA A 296 1.58 -6.35 12.37
C ALA A 296 2.23 -7.55 13.04
N HIS A 297 3.56 -7.57 13.15
CA HIS A 297 4.33 -8.66 13.76
C HIS A 297 4.72 -8.40 15.22
N GLY A 298 4.30 -7.26 15.80
CA GLY A 298 4.66 -6.88 17.16
C GLY A 298 6.14 -6.55 17.35
N VAL A 299 6.84 -6.24 16.26
CA VAL A 299 8.21 -5.73 16.28
C VAL A 299 8.16 -4.26 16.67
N VAL A 300 9.06 -3.81 17.55
CA VAL A 300 9.16 -2.38 17.89
C VAL A 300 9.70 -1.61 16.68
N PRO A 301 8.90 -0.74 16.06
CA PRO A 301 9.42 0.09 14.98
C PRO A 301 10.38 1.14 15.55
N VAL A 302 11.57 1.25 14.97
CA VAL A 302 12.54 2.29 15.32
C VAL A 302 12.77 3.17 14.09
N LEU A 303 12.28 4.40 14.12
CA LEU A 303 12.51 5.37 13.07
C LEU A 303 13.83 6.09 13.33
N VAL A 304 14.78 5.91 12.41
CA VAL A 304 16.11 6.51 12.48
C VAL A 304 16.06 7.89 11.83
N ALA A 305 16.47 8.90 12.57
CA ALA A 305 16.50 10.31 12.14
C ALA A 305 15.19 10.74 11.43
N PRO A 306 14.02 10.59 12.10
CA PRO A 306 12.75 10.98 11.49
C PRO A 306 12.68 12.50 11.31
N GLU A 307 12.08 12.95 10.20
CA GLU A 307 11.71 14.34 10.03
C GLU A 307 10.60 14.75 11.01
N PRO A 308 10.43 16.07 11.31
CA PRO A 308 9.46 16.54 12.30
C PRO A 308 8.03 16.05 12.06
N LEU A 309 7.30 15.93 13.15
CA LEU A 309 6.16 15.05 13.35
C LEU A 309 4.83 15.79 13.22
N ASP A 310 4.10 15.55 12.12
CA ASP A 310 2.64 15.66 12.12
C ASP A 310 2.08 14.35 11.58
N GLY A 311 1.52 13.49 12.43
CA GLY A 311 1.03 12.20 12.00
C GLY A 311 0.09 11.54 13.02
N ARG A 312 -0.66 10.54 12.56
CA ARG A 312 -1.51 9.68 13.41
C ARG A 312 -0.72 8.76 14.34
N LEU A 313 0.58 8.61 14.10
CA LEU A 313 1.49 7.80 14.90
C LEU A 313 2.40 8.69 15.71
N GLU A 314 2.60 8.35 16.98
CA GLU A 314 3.30 9.14 17.97
C GLU A 314 4.58 8.43 18.41
N ALA A 315 5.69 9.18 18.48
CA ALA A 315 6.95 8.71 19.06
C ALA A 315 6.75 8.34 20.54
N GLY A 316 7.46 7.30 20.99
CA GLY A 316 7.34 6.79 22.36
C GLY A 316 6.04 6.01 22.62
N THR A 317 5.07 6.06 21.73
CA THR A 317 3.79 5.32 21.80
C THR A 317 3.70 4.23 20.75
N HIS A 318 3.85 4.58 19.48
CA HIS A 318 3.67 3.66 18.34
C HIS A 318 4.99 3.28 17.68
N PHE A 319 6.05 4.06 17.90
CA PHE A 319 7.40 3.79 17.42
C PHE A 319 8.42 4.47 18.33
N ALA A 320 9.64 3.97 18.34
CA ALA A 320 10.78 4.63 18.97
C ALA A 320 11.56 5.46 17.94
N THR A 321 12.31 6.44 18.41
CA THR A 321 13.25 7.20 17.58
C THR A 321 14.70 6.90 17.98
N SER A 322 15.64 7.14 17.06
CA SER A 322 17.07 7.01 17.36
C SER A 322 17.58 8.05 18.38
N ALA A 323 16.82 9.13 18.64
CA ALA A 323 17.21 10.23 19.51
C ALA A 323 16.74 10.09 20.97
N GLU A 324 15.80 9.19 21.27
CA GLU A 324 15.30 9.00 22.63
C GLU A 324 16.37 8.39 23.54
N SER A 325 16.70 9.07 24.64
CA SER A 325 17.57 8.53 25.69
C SER A 325 16.71 7.75 26.69
N SER A 326 17.10 6.53 27.06
CA SER A 326 16.52 5.80 28.18
C SER A 326 17.62 5.22 29.06
N ASP A 327 17.59 5.59 30.32
CA ASP A 327 18.25 4.85 31.37
C ASP A 327 17.29 3.79 31.91
N ASP A 328 17.70 2.55 32.01
CA ASP A 328 17.14 1.42 32.79
C ASP A 328 15.71 0.88 32.49
N ALA A 329 15.02 1.31 31.47
CA ALA A 329 13.65 0.83 31.24
C ALA A 329 13.38 0.25 29.81
N GLU A 330 14.43 -0.09 29.06
CA GLU A 330 14.33 -0.40 27.62
C GLU A 330 13.44 -1.60 27.31
N LEU A 331 13.51 -2.67 28.09
CA LEU A 331 12.64 -3.83 27.88
C LEU A 331 11.18 -3.50 28.18
N SER A 332 10.89 -2.73 29.23
CA SER A 332 9.52 -2.31 29.55
C SER A 332 8.97 -1.31 28.54
N ILE A 333 9.81 -0.40 28.03
CA ILE A 333 9.48 0.55 26.97
C ILE A 333 9.24 -0.20 25.67
N GLY A 334 10.10 -1.14 25.29
CA GLY A 334 9.97 -1.96 24.10
C GLY A 334 8.68 -2.77 24.10
N SER A 335 8.40 -3.45 25.21
CA SER A 335 7.16 -4.21 25.40
C SER A 335 5.91 -3.30 25.28
N ARG A 336 5.96 -2.08 25.81
CA ARG A 336 4.87 -1.11 25.72
C ARG A 336 4.69 -0.60 24.29
N ILE A 337 5.75 -0.13 23.63
CA ILE A 337 5.68 0.39 22.26
C ILE A 337 5.24 -0.71 21.29
N GLY A 338 5.83 -1.90 21.36
CA GLY A 338 5.45 -3.02 20.51
C GLY A 338 3.96 -3.36 20.64
N ARG A 339 3.43 -3.37 21.87
CA ARG A 339 2.00 -3.62 22.12
C ARG A 339 1.11 -2.50 21.57
N THR A 340 1.40 -1.23 21.89
CA THR A 340 0.57 -0.12 21.42
C THR A 340 0.61 0.04 19.91
N ALA A 341 1.75 -0.22 19.27
CA ALA A 341 1.90 -0.27 17.82
C ALA A 341 1.02 -1.36 17.19
N THR A 342 1.08 -2.57 17.76
CA THR A 342 0.26 -3.69 17.31
C THR A 342 -1.24 -3.42 17.52
N ASP A 343 -1.64 -2.91 18.68
CA ASP A 343 -3.02 -2.55 18.97
C ASP A 343 -3.56 -1.47 18.02
N TRP A 344 -2.71 -0.53 17.64
CA TRP A 344 -3.07 0.48 16.65
C TRP A 344 -3.25 -0.16 15.26
N TYR A 345 -2.31 -1.03 14.87
CA TYR A 345 -2.38 -1.76 13.60
C TYR A 345 -3.65 -2.58 13.49
N ASP A 346 -3.94 -3.39 14.50
CA ASP A 346 -5.11 -4.28 14.51
C ASP A 346 -6.43 -3.49 14.44
N ARG A 347 -6.47 -2.28 15.01
CA ARG A 347 -7.67 -1.41 14.99
C ARG A 347 -7.82 -0.56 13.74
N HIS A 348 -6.72 -0.22 13.05
CA HIS A 348 -6.76 0.82 12.01
C HIS A 348 -6.17 0.41 10.67
N ALA A 349 -5.18 -0.50 10.64
CA ALA A 349 -4.40 -0.81 9.45
C ALA A 349 -4.47 -2.27 9.01
N HIS A 350 -5.10 -3.16 9.79
CA HIS A 350 -5.27 -4.57 9.40
C HIS A 350 -6.02 -4.66 8.07
N SER A 351 -5.57 -5.53 7.16
CA SER A 351 -6.09 -5.66 5.78
C SER A 351 -7.61 -5.87 5.71
N ARG A 352 -8.21 -6.45 6.76
CA ARG A 352 -9.67 -6.59 6.88
C ARG A 352 -10.39 -5.25 6.88
N HIS A 353 -9.82 -4.19 7.47
CA HIS A 353 -10.46 -2.87 7.49
C HIS A 353 -10.52 -2.28 6.09
N ALA A 354 -9.41 -2.33 5.35
CA ALA A 354 -9.37 -1.89 3.95
C ALA A 354 -10.37 -2.67 3.09
N ALA A 355 -10.44 -4.00 3.26
CA ALA A 355 -11.38 -4.83 2.53
C ALA A 355 -12.85 -4.54 2.90
N THR A 356 -13.16 -4.31 4.18
CA THR A 356 -14.51 -3.95 4.60
C THR A 356 -14.95 -2.59 4.03
N SER A 357 -14.06 -1.59 4.08
CA SER A 357 -14.31 -0.27 3.47
C SER A 357 -14.49 -0.39 1.95
N ALA A 358 -13.61 -1.12 1.27
CA ALA A 358 -13.73 -1.36 -0.16
C ALA A 358 -15.04 -2.07 -0.51
N CYS A 359 -15.41 -3.15 0.20
CA CYS A 359 -16.66 -3.89 -0.03
C CYS A 359 -17.87 -2.97 0.09
N SER A 360 -17.94 -2.15 1.14
CA SER A 360 -19.02 -1.16 1.33
C SER A 360 -19.10 -0.13 0.18
N LEU A 361 -17.96 0.35 -0.31
CA LEU A 361 -17.91 1.27 -1.45
C LEU A 361 -18.35 0.60 -2.75
N LEU A 362 -17.93 -0.66 -2.99
CA LEU A 362 -18.31 -1.44 -4.17
C LEU A 362 -19.82 -1.70 -4.18
N GLU A 363 -20.42 -2.09 -3.05
CA GLU A 363 -21.87 -2.30 -2.91
C GLU A 363 -22.66 -1.01 -3.21
N ARG A 364 -22.28 0.11 -2.59
CA ARG A 364 -22.91 1.41 -2.83
C ARG A 364 -22.79 1.85 -4.28
N ALA A 365 -21.66 1.63 -4.92
CA ALA A 365 -21.44 1.96 -6.32
C ALA A 365 -22.38 1.17 -7.24
N MET A 366 -22.57 -0.13 -6.97
CA MET A 366 -23.50 -0.98 -7.72
C MET A 366 -24.95 -0.59 -7.50
N ASP A 367 -25.37 -0.32 -6.25
CA ASP A 367 -26.74 0.09 -5.94
C ASP A 367 -27.09 1.40 -6.64
N THR A 368 -26.16 2.37 -6.65
CA THR A 368 -26.36 3.64 -7.36
C THR A 368 -26.51 3.43 -8.87
N ALA A 369 -25.70 2.56 -9.46
CA ALA A 369 -25.78 2.24 -10.90
C ALA A 369 -27.11 1.54 -11.27
N LEU A 370 -27.57 0.61 -10.45
CA LEU A 370 -28.85 -0.07 -10.63
C LEU A 370 -30.03 0.90 -10.56
N LEU A 371 -30.04 1.82 -9.60
CA LEU A 371 -31.08 2.86 -9.49
C LEU A 371 -31.09 3.78 -10.71
N ALA A 372 -29.93 4.18 -11.21
CA ALA A 372 -29.82 5.02 -12.41
C ALA A 372 -30.35 4.31 -13.67
N SER A 373 -30.17 2.99 -13.79
CA SER A 373 -30.65 2.21 -14.94
C SER A 373 -32.17 1.97 -14.91
N THR A 374 -32.79 2.01 -13.74
CA THR A 374 -34.24 1.78 -13.56
C THR A 374 -35.09 3.06 -13.66
N THR A 375 -34.47 4.25 -13.60
CA THR A 375 -35.17 5.53 -13.73
C THR A 375 -35.34 5.87 -15.22
N PRO A 376 -36.56 5.89 -15.79
CA PRO A 376 -36.73 6.24 -17.21
C PRO A 376 -36.25 7.68 -17.41
N SER A 377 -35.36 7.88 -18.38
CA SER A 377 -34.97 9.20 -18.86
C SER A 377 -36.21 10.00 -19.21
N ALA A 378 -36.61 10.94 -18.34
CA ALA A 378 -37.61 11.95 -18.69
C ALA A 378 -36.97 12.81 -19.81
N ARG A 379 -37.35 12.53 -21.05
CA ARG A 379 -37.05 13.34 -22.23
C ARG A 379 -37.92 14.60 -22.25
#